data_2b4aa310d1439f69832e16b9da752105
#
_entry.id   2b4aa310d1439f69832e16b9da752105
#
_cell.length_a   1.000
_cell.length_b   1.000
_cell.length_c   1.000
_cell.angle_alpha   90.00
_cell.angle_beta   90.00
_cell.angle_gamma   90.00
#
_symmetry.space_group_name_H-M   'P 1'
#
loop_
_entity.id
_entity.type
_entity.pdbx_description
1 polymer ?
#
loop_
_entity_poly.entity_id
_entity_poly.type
_entity_poly.pdbx_seq_one_letter_code
_entity_poly.pdbx_strand_id
1 'polypeptide(L)'
;MQDQDIQTQAAAIKAALLNGQAISPMDALHLCGCFRLSARIYDLRHDEGMTIQMTQDKKRHYAIYWMNKADIAEYNRSHVQAK
;
A
#
# COMPACT_ATOMS: atom_id res chain seq x y z
N MET A 1 -1.25 11.54 -21.00
CA MET A 1 -1.03 11.69 -20.02
C MET A 1 -0.01 10.92 -19.56
N GLN A 2 0.41 11.10 -18.84
CA GLN A 2 1.37 10.53 -18.48
C GLN A 2 1.10 9.66 -17.47
N ASP A 3 1.39 8.57 -17.59
CA ASP A 3 1.20 7.65 -16.67
C ASP A 3 1.97 7.94 -15.49
N GLN A 4 1.42 7.68 -14.32
CA GLN A 4 2.17 7.75 -13.15
C GLN A 4 3.24 6.71 -13.20
N ASP A 5 4.41 7.09 -12.77
CA ASP A 5 5.50 6.16 -12.62
C ASP A 5 5.09 5.11 -11.60
N ILE A 6 5.40 3.86 -11.87
CA ILE A 6 5.08 2.76 -10.96
C ILE A 6 5.72 2.98 -9.60
N GLN A 7 6.95 3.48 -9.57
CA GLN A 7 7.61 3.74 -8.29
C GLN A 7 6.90 4.84 -7.53
N THR A 8 6.37 5.84 -8.21
CA THR A 8 5.64 6.92 -7.58
C THR A 8 4.33 6.39 -7.00
N GLN A 9 3.65 5.51 -7.73
CA GLN A 9 2.42 4.90 -7.23
C GLN A 9 2.72 4.05 -6.00
N ALA A 10 3.77 3.24 -6.06
CA ALA A 10 4.13 2.40 -4.93
C ALA A 10 4.48 3.23 -3.71
N ALA A 11 5.19 4.34 -3.91
CA ALA A 11 5.56 5.20 -2.79
C ALA A 11 4.35 5.84 -2.14
N ALA A 12 3.37 6.27 -2.93
CA ALA A 12 2.17 6.87 -2.39
C ALA A 12 1.36 5.86 -1.59
N ILE A 13 1.23 4.65 -2.13
CA ILE A 13 0.48 3.60 -1.45
C ILE A 13 1.20 3.17 -0.18
N LYS A 14 2.53 3.05 -0.25
CA LYS A 14 3.32 2.70 0.93
C LYS A 14 3.13 3.73 2.04
N ALA A 15 3.18 5.00 1.70
CA ALA A 15 3.03 6.05 2.70
C ALA A 15 1.66 5.97 3.36
N ALA A 16 0.62 5.73 2.58
CA ALA A 16 -0.73 5.62 3.12
C ALA A 16 -0.85 4.43 4.06
N LEU A 17 -0.28 3.29 3.67
CA LEU A 17 -0.34 2.09 4.51
C LEU A 17 0.42 2.30 5.81
N LEU A 18 1.58 2.93 5.74
CA LEU A 18 2.39 3.18 6.93
C LEU A 18 1.76 4.22 7.84
N ASN A 19 0.84 5.01 7.29
CA ASN A 19 0.08 5.95 8.10
C ASN A 19 -1.13 5.30 8.74
N GLY A 20 -1.33 4.02 8.53
CA GLY A 20 -2.44 3.30 9.13
C GLY A 20 -3.71 3.34 8.33
N GLN A 21 -3.65 3.76 7.07
CA GLN A 21 -4.85 3.83 6.24
C GLN A 21 -5.13 2.51 5.56
N ALA A 22 -6.40 2.19 5.42
CA ALA A 22 -6.82 1.06 4.61
C ALA A 22 -7.06 1.56 3.19
N ILE A 23 -6.60 0.82 2.22
CA ILE A 23 -6.62 1.24 0.82
C ILE A 23 -7.47 0.30 -0.02
N SER A 24 -8.50 0.84 -0.67
CA SER A 24 -9.28 0.09 -1.64
C SER A 24 -8.79 0.46 -3.04
N PRO A 25 -9.23 -0.28 -4.07
CA PRO A 25 -8.87 0.11 -5.44
C PRO A 25 -9.28 1.54 -5.80
N MET A 26 -10.45 1.97 -5.31
CA MET A 26 -10.90 3.33 -5.60
C MET A 26 -10.02 4.34 -4.88
N ASP A 27 -9.59 4.02 -3.65
CA ASP A 27 -8.70 4.90 -2.92
C ASP A 27 -7.37 5.04 -3.67
N ALA A 28 -6.86 3.95 -4.20
CA ALA A 28 -5.59 4.00 -4.93
C ALA A 28 -5.73 4.84 -6.20
N LEU A 29 -6.87 4.73 -6.85
CA LEU A 29 -7.12 5.52 -8.05
C LEU A 29 -7.13 7.01 -7.72
N HIS A 30 -7.82 7.38 -6.64
CA HIS A 30 -7.89 8.78 -6.24
C HIS A 30 -6.57 9.29 -5.68
N LEU A 31 -5.84 8.43 -5.00
CA LEU A 31 -4.61 8.84 -4.36
C LEU A 31 -3.50 9.09 -5.36
N CYS A 32 -3.36 8.23 -6.34
CA CYS A 32 -2.22 8.32 -7.24
C CYS A 32 -2.51 7.79 -8.66
N GLY A 33 -3.77 7.67 -9.02
CA GLY A 33 -4.13 7.20 -10.35
C GLY A 33 -3.77 5.76 -10.62
N CYS A 34 -3.69 4.94 -9.59
CA CYS A 34 -3.29 3.56 -9.73
C CYS A 34 -4.49 2.68 -10.05
N PHE A 35 -4.47 2.05 -11.22
CA PHE A 35 -5.54 1.15 -11.61
C PHE A 35 -5.25 -0.30 -11.19
N ARG A 36 -4.02 -0.61 -10.84
CA ARG A 36 -3.65 -1.98 -10.49
C ARG A 36 -3.10 -2.03 -9.09
N LEU A 37 -3.97 -1.79 -8.14
CA LEU A 37 -3.56 -1.77 -6.74
C LEU A 37 -2.91 -3.08 -6.32
N SER A 38 -3.47 -4.22 -6.73
CA SER A 38 -2.92 -5.51 -6.31
C SER A 38 -1.48 -5.70 -6.80
N ALA A 39 -1.17 -5.16 -7.98
CA ALA A 39 0.20 -5.24 -8.48
C ALA A 39 1.15 -4.41 -7.61
N ARG A 40 0.73 -3.25 -7.20
CA ARG A 40 1.56 -2.41 -6.32
C ARG A 40 1.71 -3.05 -4.95
N ILE A 41 0.65 -3.71 -4.47
CA ILE A 41 0.75 -4.42 -3.20
C ILE A 41 1.74 -5.58 -3.32
N TYR A 42 1.70 -6.29 -4.43
CA TYR A 42 2.65 -7.37 -4.67
C TYR A 42 4.09 -6.82 -4.62
N ASP A 43 4.32 -5.70 -5.30
CA ASP A 43 5.65 -5.09 -5.32
C ASP A 43 6.11 -4.72 -3.91
N LEU A 44 5.22 -4.13 -3.13
CA LEU A 44 5.58 -3.71 -1.77
C LEU A 44 5.88 -4.90 -0.88
N ARG A 45 5.11 -5.98 -1.05
CA ARG A 45 5.35 -7.19 -0.26
C ARG A 45 6.69 -7.82 -0.61
N HIS A 46 7.03 -7.86 -1.89
CA HIS A 46 8.24 -8.54 -2.32
C HIS A 46 9.48 -7.65 -2.25
N ASP A 47 9.35 -6.42 -2.70
CA ASP A 47 10.53 -5.55 -2.78
C ASP A 47 10.84 -4.88 -1.46
N GLU A 48 9.80 -4.56 -0.69
CA GLU A 48 9.99 -3.85 0.57
C GLU A 48 9.80 -4.72 1.78
N GLY A 49 9.34 -5.94 1.60
CA GLY A 49 9.12 -6.84 2.72
C GLY A 49 8.00 -6.41 3.64
N MET A 50 7.04 -5.65 3.13
CA MET A 50 5.94 -5.17 3.96
C MET A 50 4.93 -6.28 4.21
N THR A 51 4.44 -6.35 5.45
CA THR A 51 3.39 -7.30 5.81
C THR A 51 2.05 -6.61 5.65
N ILE A 52 1.41 -6.82 4.52
CA ILE A 52 0.16 -6.14 4.18
C ILE A 52 -0.98 -7.14 4.25
N GLN A 53 -1.99 -6.79 5.02
CA GLN A 53 -3.17 -7.64 5.17
C GLN A 53 -4.18 -7.28 4.09
N MET A 54 -5.06 -8.23 3.80
CA MET A 54 -6.12 -7.99 2.83
C MET A 54 -7.42 -8.47 3.42
N THR A 55 -8.45 -7.64 3.32
CA THR A 55 -9.78 -8.00 3.76
C THR A 55 -10.72 -7.71 2.61
N GLN A 56 -11.63 -8.61 2.32
CA GLN A 56 -12.59 -8.37 1.26
C GLN A 56 -13.83 -7.72 1.84
N ASP A 57 -14.27 -6.64 1.20
CA ASP A 57 -15.47 -5.95 1.62
C ASP A 57 -16.65 -6.77 1.13
N LYS A 58 -17.47 -7.25 2.02
CA LYS A 58 -18.57 -8.14 1.66
C LYS A 58 -19.64 -7.46 0.85
N LYS A 59 -19.85 -6.18 1.08
CA LYS A 59 -20.88 -5.47 0.35
C LYS A 59 -20.45 -5.07 -1.04
N ARG A 60 -19.21 -4.65 -1.18
CA ARG A 60 -18.73 -4.11 -2.43
C ARG A 60 -17.87 -5.07 -3.21
N HIS A 61 -17.49 -6.17 -2.58
CA HIS A 61 -16.75 -7.25 -3.26
C HIS A 61 -15.40 -6.82 -3.80
N TYR A 62 -14.73 -5.88 -3.15
CA TYR A 62 -13.36 -5.57 -3.55
C TYR A 62 -12.45 -5.75 -2.35
N ALA A 63 -11.17 -5.88 -2.63
CA ALA A 63 -10.16 -6.09 -1.60
C ALA A 63 -9.76 -4.77 -0.98
N ILE A 64 -9.55 -4.78 0.33
CA ILE A 64 -9.04 -3.62 1.04
C ILE A 64 -7.73 -4.04 1.68
N TYR A 65 -6.68 -3.27 1.47
CA TYR A 65 -5.36 -3.59 1.99
C TYR A 65 -4.99 -2.66 3.13
N TRP A 66 -4.34 -3.21 4.15
CA TRP A 66 -4.01 -2.43 5.34
C TRP A 66 -2.88 -3.11 6.09
N MET A 67 -2.27 -2.38 7.01
CA MET A 67 -1.25 -2.94 7.88
C MET A 67 -1.66 -2.69 9.31
N ASN A 68 -1.39 -3.65 10.20
CA ASN A 68 -1.69 -3.42 11.60
C ASN A 68 -0.53 -2.65 12.23
N LYS A 69 -0.77 -2.14 13.43
CA LYS A 69 0.21 -1.29 14.09
C LYS A 69 1.53 -1.99 14.33
N ALA A 70 1.48 -3.26 14.70
CA ALA A 70 2.70 -4.00 14.98
C ALA A 70 3.55 -4.15 13.72
N ASP A 71 2.91 -4.40 12.59
CA ASP A 71 3.62 -4.56 11.33
C ASP A 71 4.18 -3.23 10.84
N ILE A 72 3.46 -2.14 11.06
CA ILE A 72 3.96 -0.83 10.72
C ILE A 72 5.21 -0.50 11.55
N ALA A 73 5.13 -0.77 12.85
CA ALA A 73 6.26 -0.52 13.72
C ALA A 73 7.47 -1.36 13.34
N GLU A 74 7.22 -2.62 12.99
CA GLU A 74 8.30 -3.51 12.60
C GLU A 74 8.96 -3.03 11.31
N TYR A 75 8.16 -2.61 10.34
CA TYR A 75 8.72 -2.11 9.10
C TYR A 75 9.56 -0.87 9.35
N ASN A 76 9.04 0.07 10.14
CA ASN A 76 9.77 1.30 10.44
C ASN A 76 11.06 1.01 11.17
N ARG A 77 11.05 0.05 12.08
CA ARG A 77 12.24 -0.29 12.82
C ARG A 77 13.30 -0.92 11.92
N SER A 78 12.86 -1.78 10.99
CA SER A 78 13.77 -2.45 10.08
C SER A 78 14.32 -1.52 9.02
N HIS A 79 13.57 -0.46 8.68
CA HIS A 79 13.93 0.41 7.57
C HIS A 79 14.26 1.82 8.04
N VAL A 80 14.65 1.96 9.30
CA VAL A 80 14.95 3.28 9.83
C VAL A 80 16.19 3.80 9.12
N GLN A 81 16.12 5.06 8.78
CA GLN A 81 17.24 5.67 8.11
C GLN A 81 18.22 6.18 9.12
N ALA A 82 19.44 5.89 8.91
CA ALA A 82 20.46 6.44 9.77
C ALA A 82 20.57 7.92 9.48
N LYS A 83 20.56 8.71 10.47
CA LYS A 83 20.60 10.14 10.21
C LYS A 83 21.88 10.71 10.61
#